data_7172f09efc809cccc9795b57e5209df4
#
_entry.id   7172f09efc809cccc9795b57e5209df4
#
_cell.length_a   1.000
_cell.length_b   1.000
_cell.length_c   1.000
_cell.angle_alpha   90.00
_cell.angle_beta   90.00
_cell.angle_gamma   90.00
#
_symmetry.space_group_name_H-M   'P 1'
#
loop_
_entity.id
_entity.type
_entity.pdbx_description
1 polymer ?
#
loop_
_entity_poly.entity_id
_entity_poly.type
_entity_poly.pdbx_seq_one_letter_code
_entity_poly.pdbx_strand_id
1 'polypeptide(L)'
;MNPKSALAIFAHPDDIEFAAAGTLLLLRERGWKIHYFNLLSGCGGSVQMDASTTAATRLKEAQTAARMLEATFYPPIAHDLELTYTVELLRCVAAVVREAAPSIVLTHAPVDYMEDHMITCRLAVSAAFSHGIPNFRTDPEREAFFRDVTVYHALPHGLCDPLRHPVQAEAYVNTTSVHERKRTALAAHESQKHWLDVSQGMDSYLVSMDEMSREVGRLSGQFEHAEGWRRHLHFGFSKSKIDPLRDALGGDYRIDASYAVGLQRTL
;
A
#
# COMPACT_ATOMS: atom_id res chain seq x y z
N MET A 1 -16.20 -15.33 15.06
CA MET A 1 -16.03 -14.08 14.31
C MET A 1 -15.03 -14.34 13.19
N ASN A 2 -15.33 -13.94 11.95
CA ASN A 2 -14.32 -14.04 10.89
C ASN A 2 -13.11 -13.18 11.26
N PRO A 3 -11.88 -13.67 11.06
CA PRO A 3 -10.69 -12.89 11.36
C PRO A 3 -10.70 -11.59 10.54
N LYS A 4 -10.32 -10.49 11.18
CA LYS A 4 -10.14 -9.21 10.51
C LYS A 4 -9.02 -9.33 9.46
N SER A 5 -9.16 -8.67 8.32
CA SER A 5 -8.15 -8.70 7.26
C SER A 5 -7.80 -7.31 6.76
N ALA A 6 -6.54 -7.16 6.34
CA ALA A 6 -5.98 -5.98 5.68
C ALA A 6 -5.43 -6.37 4.32
N LEU A 7 -5.75 -5.58 3.30
CA LEU A 7 -5.31 -5.77 1.92
C LEU A 7 -4.46 -4.58 1.48
N ALA A 8 -3.20 -4.83 1.14
CA ALA A 8 -2.35 -3.85 0.48
C ALA A 8 -2.49 -3.99 -1.04
N ILE A 9 -2.84 -2.90 -1.73
CA ILE A 9 -2.95 -2.80 -3.18
C ILE A 9 -2.01 -1.68 -3.64
N PHE A 10 -0.87 -2.06 -4.21
CA PHE A 10 0.16 -1.14 -4.67
C PHE A 10 0.52 -1.43 -6.13
N ALA A 11 1.32 -0.58 -6.74
CA ALA A 11 1.65 -0.68 -8.16
C ALA A 11 2.70 -1.76 -8.41
N HIS A 12 3.93 -1.55 -7.99
CA HIS A 12 5.06 -2.39 -8.36
C HIS A 12 5.48 -3.36 -7.24
N PRO A 13 6.13 -4.48 -7.59
CA PRO A 13 6.85 -5.30 -6.61
C PRO A 13 7.89 -4.44 -5.89
N ASP A 14 7.79 -4.28 -4.57
CA ASP A 14 8.57 -3.47 -3.63
C ASP A 14 7.83 -2.28 -2.99
N ASP A 15 6.83 -1.72 -3.64
CA ASP A 15 6.05 -0.58 -3.09
C ASP A 15 5.42 -0.91 -1.73
N ILE A 16 4.92 -2.15 -1.57
CA ILE A 16 4.30 -2.59 -0.30
C ILE A 16 5.34 -2.62 0.81
N GLU A 17 6.53 -3.15 0.51
CA GLU A 17 7.63 -3.20 1.47
C GLU A 17 8.09 -1.80 1.84
N PHE A 18 8.18 -0.93 0.86
CA PHE A 18 8.64 0.44 1.06
C PHE A 18 7.67 1.27 1.91
N ALA A 19 6.37 1.20 1.60
CA ALA A 19 5.38 2.15 2.14
C ALA A 19 4.48 1.57 3.25
N ALA A 20 4.30 0.24 3.35
CA ALA A 20 3.22 -0.36 4.13
C ALA A 20 3.61 -1.58 4.97
N ALA A 21 4.78 -2.20 4.73
CA ALA A 21 5.12 -3.47 5.36
C ALA A 21 5.20 -3.40 6.89
N GLY A 22 5.63 -2.29 7.45
CA GLY A 22 5.66 -2.10 8.91
C GLY A 22 4.25 -2.16 9.52
N THR A 23 3.30 -1.46 8.91
CA THR A 23 1.88 -1.49 9.32
C THR A 23 1.29 -2.90 9.17
N LEU A 24 1.60 -3.59 8.06
CA LEU A 24 1.13 -4.95 7.82
C LEU A 24 1.69 -5.95 8.85
N LEU A 25 2.97 -5.87 9.17
CA LEU A 25 3.63 -6.70 10.19
C LEU A 25 2.99 -6.49 11.56
N LEU A 26 2.74 -5.25 11.95
CA LEU A 26 2.07 -4.94 13.22
C LEU A 26 0.62 -5.45 13.26
N LEU A 27 -0.12 -5.36 12.16
CA LEU A 27 -1.46 -5.93 12.05
C LEU A 27 -1.40 -7.46 12.13
N ARG A 28 -0.41 -8.09 11.48
CA ARG A 28 -0.21 -9.55 11.54
C ARG A 28 0.05 -10.03 12.97
N GLU A 29 0.89 -9.34 13.73
CA GLU A 29 1.16 -9.63 15.14
C GLU A 29 -0.10 -9.53 16.03
N ARG A 30 -1.09 -8.75 15.60
CA ARG A 30 -2.40 -8.61 16.26
C ARG A 30 -3.46 -9.56 15.72
N GLY A 31 -3.03 -10.59 14.97
CA GLY A 31 -3.89 -11.68 14.49
C GLY A 31 -4.73 -11.33 13.26
N TRP A 32 -4.40 -10.26 12.52
CA TRP A 32 -5.06 -9.94 11.27
C TRP A 32 -4.54 -10.84 10.14
N LYS A 33 -5.41 -11.18 9.21
CA LYS A 33 -5.00 -11.77 7.93
C LYS A 33 -4.47 -10.67 7.01
N ILE A 34 -3.31 -10.91 6.40
CA ILE A 34 -2.67 -9.96 5.50
C ILE A 34 -2.78 -10.45 4.07
N HIS A 35 -3.11 -9.55 3.16
CA HIS A 35 -3.22 -9.78 1.73
C HIS A 35 -2.32 -8.79 0.99
N TYR A 36 -1.57 -9.31 0.01
CA TYR A 36 -0.52 -8.63 -0.74
C TYR A 36 -0.85 -8.63 -2.22
N PHE A 37 -1.04 -7.46 -2.83
CA PHE A 37 -1.40 -7.35 -4.23
C PHE A 37 -0.68 -6.16 -4.89
N ASN A 38 0.36 -6.47 -5.69
CA ASN A 38 0.92 -5.53 -6.65
C ASN A 38 0.21 -5.70 -7.98
N LEU A 39 -0.30 -4.60 -8.58
CA LEU A 39 -1.06 -4.68 -9.83
C LEU A 39 -0.16 -4.94 -11.03
N LEU A 40 1.11 -4.55 -10.96
CA LEU A 40 2.07 -4.55 -12.04
C LEU A 40 3.15 -5.61 -11.87
N SER A 41 3.67 -6.09 -13.00
CA SER A 41 4.68 -7.14 -13.05
C SER A 41 6.09 -6.68 -12.69
N GLY A 42 6.36 -5.36 -12.71
CA GLY A 42 7.69 -4.81 -12.53
C GLY A 42 8.60 -4.98 -13.77
N CYS A 43 8.04 -5.28 -14.93
CA CYS A 43 8.79 -5.65 -16.14
C CYS A 43 9.71 -4.56 -16.69
N GLY A 44 9.44 -3.29 -16.36
CA GLY A 44 10.25 -2.14 -16.75
C GLY A 44 11.52 -1.91 -15.92
N GLY A 45 11.65 -2.57 -14.76
CA GLY A 45 12.70 -2.31 -13.76
C GLY A 45 14.03 -3.05 -14.01
N SER A 46 14.59 -3.02 -15.23
CA SER A 46 15.90 -3.61 -15.49
C SER A 46 16.61 -2.96 -16.67
N VAL A 47 17.95 -2.87 -16.62
CA VAL A 47 18.83 -2.49 -17.75
C VAL A 47 19.51 -3.70 -18.40
N GLN A 48 19.44 -4.88 -17.78
CA GLN A 48 20.19 -6.08 -18.19
C GLN A 48 19.29 -7.20 -18.67
N MET A 49 18.06 -7.28 -18.18
CA MET A 49 17.08 -8.32 -18.51
C MET A 49 16.01 -7.76 -19.45
N ASP A 50 15.50 -8.60 -20.35
CA ASP A 50 14.29 -8.27 -21.11
C ASP A 50 13.05 -8.24 -20.19
N ALA A 51 11.96 -7.66 -20.69
CA ALA A 51 10.71 -7.46 -19.91
C ALA A 51 10.15 -8.78 -19.35
N SER A 52 10.19 -9.86 -20.11
CA SER A 52 9.67 -11.17 -19.69
C SER A 52 10.50 -11.76 -18.55
N THR A 53 11.82 -11.73 -18.69
CA THR A 53 12.76 -12.21 -17.68
C THR A 53 12.68 -11.37 -16.40
N THR A 54 12.56 -10.03 -16.55
CA THR A 54 12.39 -9.09 -15.44
C THR A 54 11.12 -9.38 -14.67
N ALA A 55 9.97 -9.50 -15.38
CA ALA A 55 8.69 -9.84 -14.75
C ALA A 55 8.73 -11.17 -13.99
N ALA A 56 9.34 -12.21 -14.58
CA ALA A 56 9.45 -13.52 -13.94
C ALA A 56 10.36 -13.48 -12.69
N THR A 57 11.42 -12.69 -12.72
CA THR A 57 12.32 -12.49 -11.57
C THR A 57 11.61 -11.74 -10.46
N ARG A 58 11.01 -10.59 -10.76
CA ARG A 58 10.31 -9.75 -9.78
C ARG A 58 9.07 -10.42 -9.19
N LEU A 59 8.41 -11.29 -9.95
CA LEU A 59 7.32 -12.13 -9.40
C LEU A 59 7.82 -13.03 -8.27
N LYS A 60 8.98 -13.67 -8.42
CA LYS A 60 9.58 -14.55 -7.38
C LYS A 60 10.02 -13.74 -6.16
N GLU A 61 10.58 -12.57 -6.38
CA GLU A 61 10.97 -11.63 -5.32
C GLU A 61 9.74 -11.18 -4.51
N ALA A 62 8.67 -10.72 -5.18
CA ALA A 62 7.42 -10.33 -4.54
C ALA A 62 6.76 -11.49 -3.77
N GLN A 63 6.77 -12.70 -4.31
CA GLN A 63 6.29 -13.89 -3.59
C GLN A 63 7.14 -14.20 -2.35
N THR A 64 8.44 -13.94 -2.41
CA THR A 64 9.34 -14.12 -1.26
C THR A 64 9.05 -13.08 -0.18
N ALA A 65 8.93 -11.82 -0.56
CA ALA A 65 8.56 -10.72 0.35
C ALA A 65 7.18 -10.96 0.99
N ALA A 66 6.17 -11.36 0.21
CA ALA A 66 4.84 -11.70 0.73
C ALA A 66 4.89 -12.83 1.76
N ARG A 67 5.74 -13.87 1.55
CA ARG A 67 5.96 -14.94 2.56
C ARG A 67 6.60 -14.39 3.84
N MET A 68 7.55 -13.47 3.74
CA MET A 68 8.17 -12.84 4.92
C MET A 68 7.16 -12.00 5.72
N LEU A 69 6.17 -11.42 5.06
CA LEU A 69 5.04 -10.71 5.68
C LEU A 69 3.92 -11.65 6.14
N GLU A 70 4.03 -12.95 5.91
CA GLU A 70 2.97 -13.95 6.14
C GLU A 70 1.65 -13.57 5.46
N ALA A 71 1.73 -13.01 4.26
CA ALA A 71 0.61 -12.50 3.49
C ALA A 71 0.14 -13.48 2.41
N THR A 72 -1.16 -13.48 2.15
CA THR A 72 -1.73 -14.12 0.95
C THR A 72 -1.37 -13.28 -0.26
N PHE A 73 -0.61 -13.86 -1.20
CA PHE A 73 -0.14 -13.21 -2.41
C PHE A 73 -1.16 -13.32 -3.53
N TYR A 74 -1.40 -12.21 -4.27
CA TYR A 74 -2.16 -12.17 -5.51
C TYR A 74 -1.23 -11.80 -6.67
N PRO A 75 -1.33 -12.51 -7.83
CA PRO A 75 -0.47 -12.26 -8.98
C PRO A 75 -0.78 -10.91 -9.64
N PRO A 76 0.21 -10.27 -10.30
CA PRO A 76 0.00 -9.03 -11.04
C PRO A 76 -0.97 -9.23 -12.20
N ILE A 77 -1.65 -8.15 -12.62
CA ILE A 77 -2.69 -8.15 -13.66
C ILE A 77 -2.36 -7.26 -14.86
N ALA A 78 -1.26 -6.52 -14.81
CA ALA A 78 -0.81 -5.63 -15.90
C ALA A 78 0.72 -5.51 -15.93
N HIS A 79 1.23 -4.81 -16.94
CA HIS A 79 2.63 -4.45 -17.10
C HIS A 79 2.87 -2.98 -16.73
N ASP A 80 4.12 -2.65 -16.38
CA ASP A 80 4.54 -1.31 -16.00
C ASP A 80 4.27 -0.32 -17.16
N LEU A 81 3.76 0.86 -16.82
CA LEU A 81 3.35 1.92 -17.74
C LEU A 81 2.22 1.56 -18.72
N GLU A 82 1.66 0.35 -18.63
CA GLU A 82 0.50 -0.08 -19.41
C GLU A 82 -0.79 -0.11 -18.59
N LEU A 83 -0.69 0.22 -17.28
CA LEU A 83 -1.85 0.27 -16.42
C LEU A 83 -2.75 1.45 -16.80
N THR A 84 -4.03 1.15 -17.04
CA THR A 84 -5.05 2.15 -17.35
C THR A 84 -6.29 1.93 -16.49
N TYR A 85 -7.05 3.01 -16.21
CA TYR A 85 -8.31 2.85 -15.50
C TYR A 85 -9.40 2.36 -16.47
N THR A 86 -9.57 1.04 -16.55
CA THR A 86 -10.63 0.40 -17.34
C THR A 86 -11.59 -0.38 -16.44
N VAL A 87 -12.80 -0.66 -16.96
CA VAL A 87 -13.80 -1.46 -16.22
C VAL A 87 -13.33 -2.90 -16.05
N GLU A 88 -12.60 -3.43 -17.02
CA GLU A 88 -12.04 -4.78 -17.03
C GLU A 88 -11.05 -4.93 -15.86
N LEU A 89 -10.06 -4.05 -15.77
CA LEU A 89 -9.09 -4.06 -14.65
C LEU A 89 -9.77 -3.78 -13.30
N LEU A 90 -10.76 -2.87 -13.26
CA LEU A 90 -11.53 -2.64 -12.04
C LEU A 90 -12.26 -3.92 -11.58
N ARG A 91 -12.81 -4.73 -12.50
CA ARG A 91 -13.45 -6.00 -12.15
C ARG A 91 -12.46 -7.00 -11.57
N CYS A 92 -11.22 -7.06 -12.09
CA CYS A 92 -10.15 -7.91 -11.56
C CYS A 92 -9.76 -7.48 -10.14
N VAL A 93 -9.51 -6.18 -9.92
CA VAL A 93 -9.14 -5.67 -8.58
C VAL A 93 -10.29 -5.86 -7.59
N ALA A 94 -11.54 -5.62 -8.01
CA ALA A 94 -12.72 -5.82 -7.17
C ALA A 94 -12.93 -7.30 -6.81
N ALA A 95 -12.54 -8.25 -7.67
CA ALA A 95 -12.56 -9.68 -7.34
C ALA A 95 -11.63 -9.99 -6.17
N VAL A 96 -10.40 -9.44 -6.18
CA VAL A 96 -9.44 -9.60 -5.08
C VAL A 96 -9.96 -8.94 -3.80
N VAL A 97 -10.54 -7.74 -3.88
CA VAL A 97 -11.15 -7.07 -2.72
C VAL A 97 -12.26 -7.92 -2.12
N ARG A 98 -13.14 -8.51 -2.94
CA ARG A 98 -14.22 -9.36 -2.44
C ARG A 98 -13.71 -10.67 -1.85
N GLU A 99 -12.69 -11.28 -2.43
CA GLU A 99 -12.06 -12.50 -1.92
C GLU A 99 -11.38 -12.27 -0.58
N ALA A 100 -10.57 -11.22 -0.47
CA ALA A 100 -9.89 -10.83 0.78
C ALA A 100 -10.88 -10.33 1.84
N ALA A 101 -12.01 -9.77 1.43
CA ALA A 101 -13.06 -9.15 2.25
C ALA A 101 -12.46 -8.29 3.39
N PRO A 102 -11.61 -7.28 3.06
CA PRO A 102 -10.81 -6.56 4.03
C PRO A 102 -11.65 -5.58 4.86
N SER A 103 -11.23 -5.31 6.09
CA SER A 103 -11.67 -4.15 6.87
C SER A 103 -10.78 -2.93 6.62
N ILE A 104 -9.54 -3.17 6.17
CA ILE A 104 -8.53 -2.15 5.86
C ILE A 104 -8.01 -2.39 4.46
N VAL A 105 -8.02 -1.36 3.61
CA VAL A 105 -7.30 -1.32 2.34
C VAL A 105 -6.21 -0.27 2.45
N LEU A 106 -4.96 -0.65 2.17
CA LEU A 106 -3.80 0.23 2.11
C LEU A 106 -3.42 0.42 0.64
N THR A 107 -3.18 1.64 0.19
CA THR A 107 -2.82 1.93 -1.20
C THR A 107 -2.01 3.21 -1.32
N HIS A 108 -1.55 3.54 -2.53
CA HIS A 108 -0.81 4.75 -2.85
C HIS A 108 -1.58 6.04 -2.55
N ALA A 109 -0.84 7.14 -2.52
CA ALA A 109 -1.39 8.49 -2.51
C ALA A 109 -2.22 8.76 -3.79
N PRO A 110 -3.31 9.56 -3.71
CA PRO A 110 -4.09 9.93 -4.89
C PRO A 110 -3.36 10.89 -5.82
N VAL A 111 -2.32 11.56 -5.33
CA VAL A 111 -1.39 12.41 -6.09
C VAL A 111 0.02 11.91 -5.79
N ASP A 112 0.72 11.46 -6.82
CA ASP A 112 2.02 10.82 -6.74
C ASP A 112 2.86 11.22 -7.96
N TYR A 113 4.18 11.04 -7.90
CA TYR A 113 5.09 11.37 -9.01
C TYR A 113 4.94 10.39 -10.18
N MET A 114 4.36 9.20 -9.96
CA MET A 114 4.27 8.14 -10.95
C MET A 114 2.81 7.83 -11.31
N GLU A 115 2.51 7.79 -12.62
CA GLU A 115 1.16 7.51 -13.13
C GLU A 115 0.63 6.15 -12.68
N ASP A 116 1.47 5.10 -12.70
CA ASP A 116 1.10 3.76 -12.24
C ASP A 116 0.61 3.75 -10.78
N HIS A 117 1.22 4.56 -9.90
CA HIS A 117 0.78 4.72 -8.50
C HIS A 117 -0.60 5.36 -8.41
N MET A 118 -0.83 6.43 -9.19
CA MET A 118 -2.11 7.15 -9.19
C MET A 118 -3.25 6.29 -9.76
N ILE A 119 -3.01 5.56 -10.84
CA ILE A 119 -4.01 4.65 -11.43
C ILE A 119 -4.29 3.48 -10.49
N THR A 120 -3.26 2.90 -9.87
CA THR A 120 -3.42 1.86 -8.84
C THR A 120 -4.27 2.36 -7.68
N CYS A 121 -4.00 3.56 -7.15
CA CYS A 121 -4.81 4.19 -6.11
C CYS A 121 -6.28 4.31 -6.54
N ARG A 122 -6.55 4.80 -7.74
CA ARG A 122 -7.92 4.96 -8.26
C ARG A 122 -8.64 3.61 -8.41
N LEU A 123 -7.97 2.58 -8.92
CA LEU A 123 -8.51 1.23 -9.03
C LEU A 123 -8.80 0.64 -7.66
N ALA A 124 -7.88 0.77 -6.69
CA ALA A 124 -8.04 0.27 -5.32
C ALA A 124 -9.23 0.93 -4.62
N VAL A 125 -9.35 2.26 -4.71
CA VAL A 125 -10.47 3.01 -4.13
C VAL A 125 -11.80 2.59 -4.76
N SER A 126 -11.88 2.51 -6.09
CA SER A 126 -13.11 2.13 -6.79
C SER A 126 -13.49 0.67 -6.53
N ALA A 127 -12.54 -0.23 -6.46
CA ALA A 127 -12.76 -1.63 -6.11
C ALA A 127 -13.25 -1.77 -4.66
N ALA A 128 -12.64 -1.06 -3.72
CA ALA A 128 -13.10 -1.01 -2.33
C ALA A 128 -14.52 -0.41 -2.23
N PHE A 129 -14.85 0.65 -3.01
CA PHE A 129 -16.20 1.20 -3.06
C PHE A 129 -17.23 0.18 -3.56
N SER A 130 -16.86 -0.64 -4.54
CA SER A 130 -17.77 -1.60 -5.16
C SER A 130 -17.98 -2.90 -4.36
N HIS A 131 -17.34 -3.05 -3.19
CA HIS A 131 -17.35 -4.29 -2.40
C HIS A 131 -18.77 -4.80 -2.09
N GLY A 132 -19.68 -3.89 -1.75
CA GLY A 132 -21.07 -4.17 -1.36
C GLY A 132 -22.11 -3.95 -2.47
N ILE A 133 -21.70 -3.85 -3.75
CA ILE A 133 -22.60 -3.61 -4.88
C ILE A 133 -22.85 -4.92 -5.64
N PRO A 134 -23.95 -5.67 -5.41
CA PRO A 134 -24.15 -6.98 -6.05
C PRO A 134 -24.24 -6.92 -7.58
N ASN A 135 -24.77 -5.81 -8.12
CA ASN A 135 -24.92 -5.62 -9.57
C ASN A 135 -23.60 -5.26 -10.28
N PHE A 136 -22.52 -4.94 -9.54
CA PHE A 136 -21.20 -4.80 -10.12
C PHE A 136 -20.53 -6.19 -10.18
N ARG A 137 -20.45 -6.78 -11.37
CA ARG A 137 -19.83 -8.09 -11.57
C ARG A 137 -18.31 -7.98 -11.56
N THR A 138 -17.66 -8.87 -10.84
CA THR A 138 -16.20 -9.01 -10.79
C THR A 138 -15.71 -10.07 -11.78
N ASP A 139 -14.41 -10.06 -12.08
CA ASP A 139 -13.74 -11.06 -12.89
C ASP A 139 -12.45 -11.53 -12.20
N PRO A 140 -12.35 -12.79 -11.72
CA PRO A 140 -13.41 -13.80 -11.65
C PRO A 140 -14.58 -13.37 -10.76
N GLU A 141 -15.76 -13.96 -10.99
CA GLU A 141 -16.96 -13.61 -10.21
C GLU A 141 -16.78 -13.94 -8.73
N ARG A 142 -17.08 -12.98 -7.85
CA ARG A 142 -17.05 -13.08 -6.40
C ARG A 142 -18.27 -12.40 -5.81
N GLU A 143 -18.82 -12.97 -4.76
CA GLU A 143 -19.99 -12.41 -4.09
C GLU A 143 -19.66 -11.09 -3.37
N ALA A 144 -20.60 -10.15 -3.40
CA ALA A 144 -20.52 -8.91 -2.63
C ALA A 144 -20.58 -9.21 -1.12
N PHE A 145 -19.86 -8.41 -0.32
CA PHE A 145 -19.94 -8.49 1.13
C PHE A 145 -20.35 -7.13 1.72
N PHE A 146 -20.95 -7.14 2.93
CA PHE A 146 -21.63 -5.96 3.51
C PHE A 146 -21.01 -5.55 4.85
N ARG A 147 -19.68 -5.55 4.94
CA ARG A 147 -18.94 -5.07 6.10
C ARG A 147 -18.29 -3.73 5.78
N ASP A 148 -18.05 -2.92 6.82
CA ASP A 148 -17.35 -1.66 6.66
C ASP A 148 -15.91 -1.88 6.17
N VAL A 149 -15.47 -1.07 5.22
CA VAL A 149 -14.11 -1.01 4.67
C VAL A 149 -13.57 0.38 4.90
N THR A 150 -12.33 0.51 5.31
CA THR A 150 -11.63 1.80 5.40
C THR A 150 -10.39 1.77 4.52
N VAL A 151 -10.27 2.75 3.64
CA VAL A 151 -9.12 2.92 2.77
C VAL A 151 -8.15 3.93 3.39
N TYR A 152 -6.86 3.60 3.38
CA TYR A 152 -5.77 4.47 3.79
C TYR A 152 -4.78 4.64 2.65
N HIS A 153 -4.36 5.88 2.46
CA HIS A 153 -3.37 6.27 1.47
C HIS A 153 -2.02 6.45 2.14
N ALA A 154 -1.00 5.75 1.66
CA ALA A 154 0.38 5.98 2.05
C ALA A 154 0.83 7.39 1.65
N LEU A 155 1.88 7.89 2.30
CA LEU A 155 2.58 9.07 1.82
C LEU A 155 3.34 8.72 0.53
N PRO A 156 3.40 9.63 -0.46
CA PRO A 156 4.14 9.41 -1.68
C PRO A 156 5.64 9.29 -1.40
N HIS A 157 6.37 8.64 -2.30
CA HIS A 157 7.83 8.59 -2.23
C HIS A 157 8.40 10.01 -2.25
N GLY A 158 9.39 10.28 -1.39
CA GLY A 158 9.93 11.63 -1.18
C GLY A 158 9.05 12.55 -0.33
N LEU A 159 7.93 12.06 0.24
CA LEU A 159 7.01 12.76 1.15
C LEU A 159 6.46 14.08 0.58
N CYS A 160 6.40 14.22 -0.74
CA CYS A 160 5.90 15.40 -1.42
C CYS A 160 5.09 15.03 -2.67
N ASP A 161 4.30 15.99 -3.16
CA ASP A 161 3.62 15.88 -4.44
C ASP A 161 4.61 16.09 -5.62
N PRO A 162 4.18 15.89 -6.88
CA PRO A 162 5.05 16.09 -8.06
C PRO A 162 5.58 17.53 -8.21
N LEU A 163 4.97 18.50 -7.56
CA LEU A 163 5.40 19.91 -7.54
C LEU A 163 6.26 20.25 -6.31
N ARG A 164 6.66 19.24 -5.53
CA ARG A 164 7.51 19.32 -4.32
C ARG A 164 6.86 19.98 -3.12
N HIS A 165 5.51 20.05 -3.06
CA HIS A 165 4.83 20.47 -1.85
C HIS A 165 4.80 19.29 -0.86
N PRO A 166 5.18 19.48 0.40
CA PRO A 166 5.13 18.44 1.42
C PRO A 166 3.72 17.86 1.58
N VAL A 167 3.61 16.53 1.63
CA VAL A 167 2.35 15.82 1.88
C VAL A 167 2.30 15.42 3.36
N GLN A 168 1.40 16.07 4.11
CA GLN A 168 1.22 15.81 5.54
C GLN A 168 0.41 14.52 5.77
N ALA A 169 0.86 13.69 6.71
CA ALA A 169 0.09 12.55 7.18
C ALA A 169 -1.07 12.97 8.08
N GLU A 170 -2.21 12.26 8.02
CA GLU A 170 -3.27 12.34 9.03
C GLU A 170 -2.87 11.61 10.30
N ALA A 171 -2.16 10.49 10.12
CA ALA A 171 -1.71 9.65 11.23
C ALA A 171 -0.38 8.96 10.92
N TYR A 172 0.31 8.60 11.98
CA TYR A 172 1.59 7.90 11.96
C TYR A 172 1.45 6.55 12.67
N VAL A 173 2.02 5.52 12.07
CA VAL A 173 2.14 4.18 12.66
C VAL A 173 3.59 3.95 13.06
N ASN A 174 3.84 3.66 14.34
CA ASN A 174 5.15 3.32 14.88
C ASN A 174 5.63 1.98 14.36
N THR A 175 6.58 1.99 13.46
CA THR A 175 7.14 0.75 12.87
C THR A 175 8.49 0.37 13.46
N THR A 176 8.96 1.05 14.49
CA THR A 176 10.30 0.86 15.07
C THR A 176 10.55 -0.60 15.46
N SER A 177 9.59 -1.27 16.10
CA SER A 177 9.75 -2.66 16.56
C SER A 177 9.84 -3.70 15.44
N VAL A 178 9.34 -3.36 14.24
CA VAL A 178 9.29 -4.24 13.07
C VAL A 178 10.15 -3.74 11.90
N HIS A 179 10.90 -2.66 12.11
CA HIS A 179 11.67 -2.00 11.04
C HIS A 179 12.67 -2.92 10.36
N GLU A 180 13.43 -3.72 11.10
CA GLU A 180 14.39 -4.68 10.55
C GLU A 180 13.71 -5.78 9.72
N ARG A 181 12.51 -6.20 10.10
CA ARG A 181 11.73 -7.17 9.33
C ARG A 181 11.22 -6.55 8.02
N LYS A 182 10.74 -5.31 8.08
CA LYS A 182 10.37 -4.52 6.89
C LYS A 182 11.57 -4.40 5.94
N ARG A 183 12.74 -4.04 6.46
CA ARG A 183 13.99 -3.90 5.71
C ARG A 183 14.42 -5.22 5.06
N THR A 184 14.28 -6.33 5.79
CA THR A 184 14.58 -7.68 5.27
C THR A 184 13.63 -8.07 4.14
N ALA A 185 12.34 -7.75 4.25
CA ALA A 185 11.37 -8.01 3.20
C ALA A 185 11.66 -7.18 1.93
N LEU A 186 12.03 -5.90 2.08
CA LEU A 186 12.44 -5.05 0.96
C LEU A 186 13.72 -5.56 0.29
N ALA A 187 14.67 -6.09 1.06
CA ALA A 187 15.93 -6.65 0.54
C ALA A 187 15.71 -7.88 -0.36
N ALA A 188 14.54 -8.52 -0.32
CA ALA A 188 14.19 -9.63 -1.21
C ALA A 188 14.02 -9.20 -2.68
N HIS A 189 13.90 -7.90 -2.96
CA HIS A 189 13.82 -7.32 -4.31
C HIS A 189 15.21 -6.97 -4.85
N GLU A 190 16.08 -7.98 -4.98
CA GLU A 190 17.48 -7.80 -5.37
C GLU A 190 17.65 -7.19 -6.77
N SER A 191 16.78 -7.57 -7.72
CA SER A 191 16.83 -7.04 -9.09
C SER A 191 16.52 -5.55 -9.13
N GLN A 192 15.60 -5.07 -8.30
CA GLN A 192 15.23 -3.65 -8.21
C GLN A 192 16.34 -2.81 -7.57
N LYS A 193 17.02 -3.34 -6.56
CA LYS A 193 18.18 -2.67 -5.97
C LYS A 193 19.22 -2.37 -7.03
N HIS A 194 19.59 -3.37 -7.84
CA HIS A 194 20.55 -3.19 -8.92
C HIS A 194 20.11 -2.17 -9.98
N TRP A 195 18.83 -2.19 -10.36
CA TRP A 195 18.24 -1.22 -11.29
C TRP A 195 18.35 0.23 -10.80
N LEU A 196 18.00 0.50 -9.54
CA LEU A 196 18.04 1.83 -8.95
C LEU A 196 19.46 2.34 -8.75
N ASP A 197 20.39 1.48 -8.35
CA ASP A 197 21.81 1.82 -8.24
C ASP A 197 22.39 2.29 -9.59
N VAL A 198 22.01 1.63 -10.68
CA VAL A 198 22.51 1.97 -12.04
C VAL A 198 21.78 3.15 -12.67
N SER A 199 20.45 3.21 -12.56
CA SER A 199 19.61 4.17 -13.31
C SER A 199 19.46 5.51 -12.61
N GLN A 200 19.47 5.54 -11.28
CA GLN A 200 19.19 6.74 -10.49
C GLN A 200 20.35 7.18 -9.59
N GLY A 201 21.47 6.44 -9.61
CA GLY A 201 22.63 6.74 -8.75
C GLY A 201 22.32 6.63 -7.25
N MET A 202 21.33 5.86 -6.91
CA MET A 202 20.95 5.63 -5.51
C MET A 202 21.85 4.56 -4.92
N ASP A 203 22.89 4.96 -4.20
CA ASP A 203 23.86 4.08 -3.54
C ASP A 203 23.23 3.13 -2.54
N SER A 204 21.93 3.23 -2.27
CA SER A 204 21.27 2.30 -1.38
C SER A 204 19.75 2.47 -1.37
N TYR A 205 19.07 1.64 -2.10
CA TYR A 205 17.62 1.43 -2.06
C TYR A 205 17.08 1.22 -0.63
N LEU A 206 17.79 0.42 0.17
CA LEU A 206 17.45 0.17 1.57
C LEU A 206 17.69 1.41 2.45
N VAL A 207 18.75 2.18 2.19
CA VAL A 207 19.03 3.42 2.93
C VAL A 207 17.94 4.47 2.67
N SER A 208 17.47 4.59 1.43
CA SER A 208 16.37 5.51 1.11
C SER A 208 15.08 5.17 1.88
N MET A 209 14.76 3.88 2.02
CA MET A 209 13.62 3.44 2.83
C MET A 209 13.85 3.72 4.31
N ASP A 210 15.06 3.45 4.84
CA ASP A 210 15.42 3.73 6.23
C ASP A 210 15.32 5.23 6.54
N GLU A 211 15.85 6.08 5.67
CA GLU A 211 15.80 7.54 5.81
C GLU A 211 14.37 8.07 5.75
N MET A 212 13.56 7.60 4.79
CA MET A 212 12.16 8.00 4.69
C MET A 212 11.36 7.56 5.93
N SER A 213 11.54 6.32 6.40
CA SER A 213 10.88 5.82 7.62
C SER A 213 11.27 6.62 8.85
N ARG A 214 12.54 7.02 8.97
CA ARG A 214 13.06 7.87 10.06
C ARG A 214 12.51 9.29 9.96
N GLU A 215 12.42 9.86 8.76
CA GLU A 215 11.84 11.19 8.56
C GLU A 215 10.35 11.21 8.95
N VAL A 216 9.58 10.19 8.54
CA VAL A 216 8.17 10.04 8.97
C VAL A 216 8.09 9.86 10.48
N GLY A 217 9.03 9.13 11.10
CA GLY A 217 9.16 9.02 12.55
C GLY A 217 9.40 10.38 13.21
N ARG A 218 10.33 11.17 12.68
CA ARG A 218 10.59 12.55 13.13
C ARG A 218 9.36 13.46 13.02
N LEU A 219 8.64 13.38 11.90
CA LEU A 219 7.39 14.13 11.69
C LEU A 219 6.30 13.74 12.69
N SER A 220 6.27 12.49 13.14
CA SER A 220 5.36 12.05 14.21
C SER A 220 5.65 12.76 15.56
N GLY A 221 6.87 13.26 15.76
CA GLY A 221 7.34 13.87 17.01
C GLY A 221 7.48 12.89 18.17
N GLN A 222 7.41 11.55 17.91
CA GLN A 222 7.44 10.55 18.97
C GLN A 222 8.16 9.24 18.58
N PHE A 223 8.11 8.84 17.31
CA PHE A 223 8.59 7.53 16.86
C PHE A 223 9.98 7.65 16.23
N GLU A 224 10.77 6.59 16.32
CA GLU A 224 12.06 6.51 15.63
C GLU A 224 11.85 6.22 14.14
N HIS A 225 11.05 5.20 13.83
CA HIS A 225 10.63 4.86 12.48
C HIS A 225 9.11 4.80 12.42
N ALA A 226 8.53 5.35 11.35
CA ALA A 226 7.09 5.33 11.17
C ALA A 226 6.68 5.21 9.70
N GLU A 227 5.43 4.83 9.49
CA GLU A 227 4.69 4.94 8.24
C GLU A 227 3.57 5.97 8.40
N GLY A 228 3.38 6.82 7.38
CA GLY A 228 2.38 7.88 7.41
C GLY A 228 1.16 7.52 6.57
N TRP A 229 -0.02 7.78 7.12
CA TRP A 229 -1.29 7.42 6.50
C TRP A 229 -2.26 8.58 6.45
N ARG A 230 -3.07 8.61 5.38
CA ARG A 230 -4.21 9.53 5.20
C ARG A 230 -5.45 8.70 4.93
N ARG A 231 -6.47 8.85 5.79
CA ARG A 231 -7.70 8.07 5.68
C ARG A 231 -8.61 8.66 4.59
N HIS A 232 -9.15 7.80 3.74
CA HIS A 232 -10.13 8.17 2.72
C HIS A 232 -11.47 8.57 3.34
N LEU A 233 -12.22 9.44 2.66
CA LEU A 233 -13.58 9.79 3.07
C LEU A 233 -14.46 8.52 3.13
N HIS A 234 -15.22 8.36 4.21
CA HIS A 234 -15.93 7.11 4.51
C HIS A 234 -17.22 6.88 3.68
N PHE A 235 -17.72 7.87 2.96
CA PHE A 235 -18.99 7.77 2.22
C PHE A 235 -18.94 6.66 1.16
N GLY A 236 -19.84 5.68 1.28
CA GLY A 236 -19.92 4.51 0.41
C GLY A 236 -19.00 3.34 0.81
N PHE A 237 -18.15 3.52 1.80
CA PHE A 237 -17.23 2.47 2.30
C PHE A 237 -17.62 1.94 3.68
N SER A 238 -18.11 2.82 4.56
CA SER A 238 -18.52 2.49 5.91
C SER A 238 -19.69 3.36 6.38
N LYS A 239 -20.42 2.86 7.39
CA LYS A 239 -21.59 3.57 7.95
C LYS A 239 -21.21 4.80 8.75
N SER A 240 -19.99 4.90 9.22
CA SER A 240 -19.50 5.98 10.07
C SER A 240 -18.00 6.21 9.89
N LYS A 241 -17.48 7.30 10.46
CA LYS A 241 -16.04 7.63 10.47
C LYS A 241 -15.30 6.70 11.44
N ILE A 242 -15.17 5.41 11.09
CA ILE A 242 -14.36 4.44 11.85
C ILE A 242 -12.88 4.59 11.52
N ASP A 243 -12.02 4.14 12.43
CA ASP A 243 -10.56 4.12 12.26
C ASP A 243 -9.99 2.77 12.72
N PRO A 244 -10.12 1.73 11.89
CA PRO A 244 -9.70 0.38 12.26
C PRO A 244 -8.19 0.24 12.46
N LEU A 245 -7.33 1.09 11.88
CA LEU A 245 -5.90 1.12 12.18
C LEU A 245 -5.67 1.58 13.62
N ARG A 246 -6.30 2.68 14.03
CA ARG A 246 -6.26 3.17 15.40
C ARG A 246 -6.73 2.12 16.40
N ASP A 247 -7.86 1.49 16.11
CA ASP A 247 -8.46 0.48 16.98
C ASP A 247 -7.59 -0.77 17.10
N ALA A 248 -6.86 -1.13 16.03
CA ALA A 248 -5.97 -2.28 16.01
C ALA A 248 -4.63 -2.00 16.67
N LEU A 249 -4.05 -0.82 16.43
CA LEU A 249 -2.65 -0.53 16.76
C LEU A 249 -2.48 0.21 18.10
N GLY A 250 -3.54 0.87 18.60
CA GLY A 250 -3.52 1.49 19.93
C GLY A 250 -2.38 2.48 20.10
N GLY A 251 -1.44 2.20 21.02
CA GLY A 251 -0.28 3.06 21.31
C GLY A 251 0.73 3.20 20.16
N ASP A 252 0.71 2.31 19.19
CA ASP A 252 1.53 2.41 17.98
C ASP A 252 0.89 3.29 16.89
N TYR A 253 -0.26 3.91 17.16
CA TYR A 253 -0.96 4.81 16.23
C TYR A 253 -1.08 6.21 16.83
N ARG A 254 -0.66 7.23 16.08
CA ARG A 254 -0.73 8.62 16.51
C ARG A 254 -1.36 9.50 15.44
N ILE A 255 -2.44 10.22 15.78
CA ILE A 255 -3.05 11.23 14.91
C ILE A 255 -2.22 12.51 14.91
N ASP A 256 -2.02 13.12 13.76
CA ASP A 256 -1.46 14.46 13.64
C ASP A 256 -2.52 15.51 14.01
N ALA A 257 -2.28 16.22 15.12
CA ALA A 257 -3.24 17.20 15.62
C ALA A 257 -3.46 18.38 14.67
N SER A 258 -2.42 18.78 13.92
CA SER A 258 -2.51 19.90 12.97
C SER A 258 -3.33 19.52 11.73
N TYR A 259 -3.20 18.28 11.24
CA TYR A 259 -4.02 17.76 10.16
C TYR A 259 -5.50 17.73 10.55
N ALA A 260 -5.81 17.25 11.76
CA ALA A 260 -7.16 17.20 12.28
C ALA A 260 -7.82 18.60 12.37
N VAL A 261 -7.07 19.61 12.79
CA VAL A 261 -7.52 21.01 12.81
C VAL A 261 -7.77 21.54 11.40
N GLY A 262 -6.92 21.19 10.43
CA GLY A 262 -7.08 21.53 9.01
C GLY A 262 -8.40 21.03 8.44
N LEU A 263 -8.78 19.78 8.74
CA LEU A 263 -10.05 19.19 8.29
C LEU A 263 -11.29 19.89 8.86
N GLN A 264 -11.23 20.41 10.09
CA GLN A 264 -12.36 21.11 10.71
C GLN A 264 -12.63 22.49 10.11
N ARG A 265 -11.63 23.10 9.47
CA ARG A 265 -11.78 24.42 8.82
C ARG A 265 -12.37 24.35 7.42
N THR A 266 -12.52 23.15 6.87
CA THR A 266 -12.96 22.92 5.48
C THR A 266 -14.42 22.42 5.41
N LEU A 267 -15.06 22.15 6.54
CA LEU A 267 -16.46 21.78 6.70
C LEU A 267 -17.26 22.95 7.30
#